data_e8e4565b598fafd7c7b8aea8e66b3283
#
_entry.id   e8e4565b598fafd7c7b8aea8e66b3283
#
_cell.length_a   1.000
_cell.length_b   1.000
_cell.length_c   1.000
_cell.angle_alpha   90.00
_cell.angle_beta   90.00
_cell.angle_gamma   90.00
#
_symmetry.space_group_name_H-M   'P 1'
#
loop_
_entity.id
_entity.type
_entity.pdbx_description
1 polymer ?
#
loop_
_entity_poly.entity_id
_entity_poly.type
_entity_poly.pdbx_seq_one_letter_code
_entity_poly.pdbx_strand_id
1 'polypeptide(L)'
;MRIRILSSYTGPAFATALPTIPVYIYLPTLYGVHLDLGLTITGIVLLIARLIDTLTDPLIGLLSDKFAFRNNHRKPWIIAGALIAGIGIHQLLNPNPDAGIVYLLSWSITLYVGWTMFAVPYLAWGAELSSDYHERTRITSYRECISILGILAAGALIAGATFMGWSEPKSI
;
A
#
# COMPACT_ATOMS: atom_id res chain seq x y z
N MET A 1 8.50 26.59 6.00
CA MET A 1 7.42 25.96 5.19
C MET A 1 6.05 26.20 5.83
N ARG A 2 4.97 26.46 5.05
CA ARG A 2 3.61 26.67 5.61
C ARG A 2 3.04 25.36 6.12
N ILE A 3 2.48 25.34 7.34
CA ILE A 3 1.89 24.15 7.98
C ILE A 3 0.85 23.46 7.08
N ARG A 4 0.08 24.21 6.30
CA ARG A 4 -0.88 23.67 5.32
C ARG A 4 -0.28 22.75 4.26
N ILE A 5 0.91 23.07 3.77
CA ILE A 5 1.59 22.24 2.75
C ILE A 5 2.09 20.94 3.39
N LEU A 6 2.60 21.03 4.61
CA LEU A 6 3.06 19.88 5.37
C LEU A 6 1.91 18.91 5.66
N SER A 7 0.78 19.39 6.18
CA SER A 7 -0.39 18.55 6.49
C SER A 7 -1.00 17.91 5.24
N SER A 8 -1.05 18.63 4.11
CA SER A 8 -1.56 18.09 2.85
C SER A 8 -0.63 17.01 2.27
N TYR A 9 0.67 17.11 2.49
CA TYR A 9 1.64 16.11 2.07
C TYR A 9 1.65 14.89 2.99
N THR A 10 1.55 15.07 4.30
CA THR A 10 1.65 13.97 5.27
C THR A 10 0.34 13.19 5.45
N GLY A 11 -0.82 13.78 5.14
CA GLY A 11 -2.13 13.13 5.26
C GLY A 11 -2.23 11.78 4.51
N PRO A 12 -1.84 11.69 3.24
CA PRO A 12 -1.82 10.43 2.51
C PRO A 12 -0.96 9.33 3.16
N ALA A 13 0.11 9.69 3.87
CA ALA A 13 0.98 8.73 4.55
C ALA A 13 0.23 7.92 5.62
N PHE A 14 -0.69 8.54 6.35
CA PHE A 14 -1.55 7.83 7.31
C PHE A 14 -2.44 6.80 6.60
N ALA A 15 -3.15 7.23 5.55
CA ALA A 15 -4.07 6.37 4.83
C ALA A 15 -3.37 5.17 4.17
N THR A 16 -2.17 5.38 3.62
CA THR A 16 -1.38 4.32 2.98
C THR A 16 -0.72 3.37 3.98
N ALA A 17 -0.52 3.79 5.22
CA ALA A 17 0.02 2.95 6.27
C ALA A 17 -1.03 1.98 6.86
N LEU A 18 -2.32 2.32 6.82
CA LEU A 18 -3.41 1.47 7.35
C LEU A 18 -3.43 0.05 6.78
N PRO A 19 -3.28 -0.19 5.45
CA PRO A 19 -3.33 -1.53 4.89
C PRO A 19 -2.10 -2.39 5.19
N THR A 20 -1.05 -1.83 5.76
CA THR A 20 0.22 -2.55 6.02
C THR A 20 0.00 -3.83 6.83
N ILE A 21 -0.66 -3.73 7.98
CA ILE A 21 -0.93 -4.89 8.85
C ILE A 21 -1.86 -5.91 8.16
N PRO A 22 -3.02 -5.52 7.60
CA PRO A 22 -3.87 -6.44 6.87
C PRO A 22 -3.14 -7.18 5.75
N VAL A 23 -2.35 -6.49 4.94
CA VAL A 23 -1.65 -7.12 3.80
C VAL A 23 -0.52 -8.04 4.25
N TYR A 24 0.30 -7.64 5.22
CA TYR A 24 1.47 -8.44 5.61
C TYR A 24 1.16 -9.57 6.58
N ILE A 25 0.14 -9.44 7.41
CA ILE A 25 -0.18 -10.42 8.46
C ILE A 25 -1.44 -11.22 8.12
N TYR A 26 -2.52 -10.55 7.75
CA TYR A 26 -3.81 -11.20 7.54
C TYR A 26 -3.87 -11.95 6.21
N LEU A 27 -3.29 -11.40 5.13
CA LEU A 27 -3.35 -12.01 3.80
C LEU A 27 -2.71 -13.41 3.76
N PRO A 28 -1.48 -13.65 4.29
CA PRO A 28 -0.91 -15.00 4.34
C PRO A 28 -1.76 -15.99 5.12
N THR A 29 -2.39 -15.55 6.22
CA THR A 29 -3.26 -16.39 7.04
C THR A 29 -4.57 -16.72 6.31
N LEU A 30 -5.18 -15.72 5.66
CA LEU A 30 -6.42 -15.88 4.90
C LEU A 30 -6.28 -16.92 3.78
N TYR A 31 -5.24 -16.78 2.95
CA TYR A 31 -5.04 -17.69 1.81
C TYR A 31 -4.38 -19.02 2.22
N GLY A 32 -3.43 -18.97 3.14
CA GLY A 32 -2.69 -20.15 3.55
C GLY A 32 -3.44 -21.08 4.48
N VAL A 33 -4.33 -20.56 5.32
CA VAL A 33 -5.04 -21.33 6.35
C VAL A 33 -6.54 -21.42 6.04
N HIS A 34 -7.23 -20.29 5.81
CA HIS A 34 -8.69 -20.30 5.65
C HIS A 34 -9.13 -20.77 4.26
N LEU A 35 -8.38 -20.48 3.19
CA LEU A 35 -8.64 -20.94 1.83
C LEU A 35 -7.85 -22.23 1.48
N ASP A 36 -7.16 -22.83 2.44
CA ASP A 36 -6.45 -24.12 2.33
C ASP A 36 -5.44 -24.23 1.17
N LEU A 37 -4.90 -23.07 0.71
CA LEU A 37 -3.82 -23.06 -0.29
C LEU A 37 -2.48 -23.54 0.26
N GLY A 38 -2.34 -23.57 1.59
CA GLY A 38 -1.09 -23.87 2.28
C GLY A 38 -0.17 -22.66 2.38
N LEU A 39 0.46 -22.48 3.56
CA LEU A 39 1.35 -21.33 3.83
C LEU A 39 2.55 -21.25 2.90
N THR A 40 3.13 -22.41 2.53
CA THR A 40 4.28 -22.47 1.63
C THR A 40 3.93 -21.94 0.25
N ILE A 41 2.83 -22.39 -0.34
CA ILE A 41 2.39 -21.96 -1.67
C ILE A 41 2.04 -20.48 -1.64
N THR A 42 1.28 -20.04 -0.64
CA THR A 42 0.94 -18.62 -0.44
C THR A 42 2.19 -17.76 -0.34
N GLY A 43 3.19 -18.18 0.45
CA GLY A 43 4.46 -17.48 0.57
C GLY A 43 5.24 -17.36 -0.74
N ILE A 44 5.28 -18.45 -1.53
CA ILE A 44 5.92 -18.44 -2.86
C ILE A 44 5.20 -17.47 -3.82
N VAL A 45 3.88 -17.49 -3.84
CA VAL A 45 3.08 -16.61 -4.71
C VAL A 45 3.31 -15.15 -4.35
N LEU A 46 3.30 -14.82 -3.06
CA LEU A 46 3.57 -13.45 -2.60
C LEU A 46 5.01 -13.03 -2.88
N LEU A 47 5.98 -13.94 -2.77
CA LEU A 47 7.36 -13.68 -3.14
C LEU A 47 7.50 -13.36 -4.63
N ILE A 48 6.86 -14.15 -5.50
CA ILE A 48 6.87 -13.90 -6.95
C ILE A 48 6.27 -12.53 -7.26
N ALA A 49 5.12 -12.21 -6.67
CA ALA A 49 4.49 -10.90 -6.84
C ALA A 49 5.42 -9.76 -6.38
N ARG A 50 6.17 -9.94 -5.29
CA ARG A 50 7.14 -8.96 -4.77
C ARG A 50 8.37 -8.81 -5.68
N LEU A 51 8.83 -9.89 -6.31
CA LEU A 51 9.92 -9.81 -7.29
C LEU A 51 9.49 -9.01 -8.53
N ILE A 52 8.26 -9.21 -9.00
CA ILE A 52 7.70 -8.44 -10.11
C ILE A 52 7.61 -6.95 -9.73
N ASP A 53 7.15 -6.63 -8.52
CA ASP A 53 7.11 -5.27 -7.99
C ASP A 53 8.49 -4.58 -8.05
N THR A 54 9.53 -5.26 -7.57
CA THR A 54 10.92 -4.75 -7.61
C THR A 54 11.39 -4.42 -9.03
N LEU A 55 10.91 -5.16 -10.04
CA LEU A 55 11.22 -4.88 -11.44
C LEU A 55 10.37 -3.73 -12.02
N THR A 56 9.15 -3.56 -11.54
CA THR A 56 8.24 -2.49 -11.99
C THR A 56 8.55 -1.14 -11.37
N ASP A 57 9.15 -1.09 -10.17
CA ASP A 57 9.52 0.14 -9.47
C ASP A 57 10.32 1.13 -10.35
N PRO A 58 11.47 0.75 -10.95
CA PRO A 58 12.24 1.67 -11.78
C PRO A 58 11.49 2.03 -13.08
N LEU A 59 10.68 1.13 -13.64
CA LEU A 59 9.89 1.41 -14.83
C LEU A 59 8.84 2.48 -14.57
N ILE A 60 8.11 2.36 -13.46
CA ILE A 60 7.10 3.35 -13.06
C ILE A 60 7.78 4.68 -12.71
N GLY A 61 8.95 4.65 -12.06
CA GLY A 61 9.74 5.85 -11.82
C GLY A 61 10.05 6.60 -13.12
N LEU A 62 10.61 5.92 -14.11
CA LEU A 62 10.92 6.49 -15.42
C LEU A 62 9.67 6.98 -16.17
N LEU A 63 8.57 6.22 -16.11
CA LEU A 63 7.31 6.60 -16.77
C LEU A 63 6.70 7.83 -16.10
N SER A 64 6.68 7.90 -14.77
CA SER A 64 6.12 9.05 -14.04
C SER A 64 6.92 10.33 -14.28
N ASP A 65 8.23 10.22 -14.51
CA ASP A 65 9.07 11.37 -14.82
C ASP A 65 8.93 11.80 -16.31
N LYS A 66 8.79 10.84 -17.22
CA LYS A 66 8.69 11.10 -18.65
C LYS A 66 7.30 11.62 -19.09
N PHE A 67 6.24 11.08 -18.50
CA PHE A 67 4.86 11.49 -18.79
C PHE A 67 4.39 12.56 -17.81
N ALA A 68 5.10 13.67 -17.80
CA ALA A 68 4.75 14.86 -17.05
C ALA A 68 3.59 15.60 -17.69
N PHE A 69 2.37 15.44 -17.18
CA PHE A 69 1.24 16.29 -17.55
C PHE A 69 1.47 17.72 -17.06
N ARG A 70 1.51 18.62 -18.00
CA ARG A 70 1.75 20.08 -18.13
C ARG A 70 1.67 21.01 -16.90
N ASN A 71 1.41 20.65 -15.67
CA ASN A 71 1.55 21.52 -14.48
C ASN A 71 1.40 20.77 -13.15
N ASN A 72 1.15 19.47 -13.18
CA ASN A 72 0.91 18.66 -11.96
C ASN A 72 1.34 17.23 -12.23
N HIS A 73 2.61 17.04 -12.52
CA HIS A 73 3.20 15.81 -13.09
C HIS A 73 2.86 14.54 -12.32
N ARG A 74 2.77 14.61 -11.00
CA ARG A 74 2.74 13.44 -10.14
C ARG A 74 1.34 13.08 -9.62
N LYS A 75 0.42 14.05 -9.52
CA LYS A 75 -0.93 13.83 -8.96
C LYS A 75 -1.75 12.77 -9.72
N PRO A 76 -1.78 12.75 -11.06
CA PRO A 76 -2.55 11.73 -11.79
C PRO A 76 -2.05 10.30 -11.49
N TRP A 77 -0.73 10.12 -11.40
CA TRP A 77 -0.11 8.85 -11.04
C TRP A 77 -0.46 8.40 -9.63
N ILE A 78 -0.40 9.33 -8.68
CA ILE A 78 -0.76 9.09 -7.28
C ILE A 78 -2.23 8.67 -7.16
N ILE A 79 -3.14 9.37 -7.85
CA ILE A 79 -4.58 9.05 -7.82
C ILE A 79 -4.85 7.72 -8.49
N ALA A 80 -4.31 7.48 -9.68
CA ALA A 80 -4.48 6.21 -10.39
C ALA A 80 -3.90 5.05 -9.59
N GLY A 81 -2.70 5.20 -9.02
CA GLY A 81 -2.07 4.21 -8.16
C GLY A 81 -2.90 3.89 -6.91
N ALA A 82 -3.43 4.92 -6.24
CA ALA A 82 -4.30 4.74 -5.07
C ALA A 82 -5.58 3.97 -5.41
N LEU A 83 -6.21 4.24 -6.57
CA LEU A 83 -7.41 3.53 -7.02
C LEU A 83 -7.09 2.07 -7.35
N ILE A 84 -6.02 1.81 -8.10
CA ILE A 84 -5.60 0.46 -8.49
C ILE A 84 -5.23 -0.35 -7.24
N ALA A 85 -4.44 0.22 -6.33
CA ALA A 85 -4.09 -0.44 -5.07
C ALA A 85 -5.33 -0.69 -4.21
N GLY A 86 -6.26 0.25 -4.13
CA GLY A 86 -7.52 0.10 -3.40
C GLY A 86 -8.37 -1.05 -3.93
N ILE A 87 -8.49 -1.20 -5.24
CA ILE A 87 -9.18 -2.33 -5.88
C ILE A 87 -8.44 -3.63 -5.56
N GLY A 88 -7.11 -3.66 -5.68
CA GLY A 88 -6.29 -4.82 -5.34
C GLY A 88 -6.49 -5.28 -3.90
N ILE A 89 -6.43 -4.36 -2.93
CA ILE A 89 -6.67 -4.65 -1.52
C ILE A 89 -8.08 -5.18 -1.30
N HIS A 90 -9.09 -4.54 -1.88
CA HIS A 90 -10.49 -4.95 -1.73
C HIS A 90 -10.70 -6.40 -2.19
N GLN A 91 -10.16 -6.75 -3.35
CA GLN A 91 -10.29 -8.10 -3.91
C GLN A 91 -9.48 -9.14 -3.12
N LEU A 92 -8.29 -8.78 -2.63
CA LEU A 92 -7.47 -9.68 -1.82
C LEU A 92 -8.07 -9.96 -0.45
N LEU A 93 -8.75 -8.99 0.17
CA LEU A 93 -9.37 -9.15 1.49
C LEU A 93 -10.78 -9.73 1.42
N ASN A 94 -11.42 -9.73 0.23
CA ASN A 94 -12.73 -10.32 0.01
C ASN A 94 -12.66 -11.36 -1.13
N PRO A 95 -11.88 -12.46 -0.97
CA PRO A 95 -11.74 -13.46 -2.02
C PRO A 95 -13.05 -14.23 -2.21
N ASN A 96 -13.27 -14.69 -3.45
CA ASN A 96 -14.32 -15.66 -3.72
C ASN A 96 -13.96 -17.00 -3.06
N PRO A 97 -14.95 -17.87 -2.73
CA PRO A 97 -14.68 -19.19 -2.14
C PRO A 97 -13.73 -20.07 -2.98
N ASP A 98 -13.75 -19.91 -4.30
CA ASP A 98 -12.88 -20.64 -5.25
C ASP A 98 -11.56 -19.89 -5.60
N ALA A 99 -11.16 -18.93 -4.77
CA ALA A 99 -9.96 -18.12 -5.01
C ALA A 99 -8.69 -18.97 -4.89
N GLY A 100 -8.12 -19.34 -6.03
CA GLY A 100 -6.89 -20.13 -6.12
C GLY A 100 -5.62 -19.29 -6.28
N ILE A 101 -4.52 -19.98 -6.60
CA ILE A 101 -3.17 -19.40 -6.77
C ILE A 101 -3.17 -18.24 -7.78
N VAL A 102 -3.85 -18.42 -8.93
CA VAL A 102 -3.89 -17.42 -10.00
C VAL A 102 -4.60 -16.14 -9.53
N TYR A 103 -5.67 -16.28 -8.74
CA TYR A 103 -6.38 -15.16 -8.15
C TYR A 103 -5.46 -14.37 -7.20
N LEU A 104 -4.83 -15.07 -6.26
CA LEU A 104 -3.89 -14.46 -5.32
C LEU A 104 -2.75 -13.74 -6.05
N LEU A 105 -2.13 -14.38 -7.04
CA LEU A 105 -1.02 -13.80 -7.80
C LEU A 105 -1.45 -12.55 -8.57
N SER A 106 -2.54 -12.62 -9.32
CA SER A 106 -3.01 -11.51 -10.17
C SER A 106 -3.38 -10.28 -9.36
N TRP A 107 -4.11 -10.45 -8.27
CA TRP A 107 -4.49 -9.33 -7.40
C TRP A 107 -3.33 -8.80 -6.56
N SER A 108 -2.38 -9.66 -6.17
CA SER A 108 -1.15 -9.21 -5.51
C SER A 108 -0.28 -8.35 -6.44
N ILE A 109 -0.13 -8.75 -7.71
CA ILE A 109 0.56 -7.93 -8.71
C ILE A 109 -0.18 -6.60 -8.91
N THR A 110 -1.51 -6.63 -9.02
CA THR A 110 -2.32 -5.42 -9.16
C THR A 110 -2.15 -4.48 -7.97
N LEU A 111 -2.16 -5.01 -6.75
CA LEU A 111 -1.90 -4.24 -5.53
C LEU A 111 -0.52 -3.59 -5.56
N TYR A 112 0.53 -4.37 -5.82
CA TYR A 112 1.90 -3.86 -5.80
C TYR A 112 2.15 -2.82 -6.89
N VAL A 113 1.72 -3.07 -8.12
CA VAL A 113 1.81 -2.08 -9.21
C VAL A 113 1.07 -0.79 -8.84
N GLY A 114 -0.15 -0.88 -8.32
CA GLY A 114 -0.89 0.28 -7.84
C GLY A 114 -0.16 1.01 -6.71
N TRP A 115 0.44 0.26 -5.79
CA TRP A 115 1.24 0.80 -4.70
C TRP A 115 2.46 1.55 -5.21
N THR A 116 3.22 0.99 -6.15
CA THR A 116 4.37 1.63 -6.77
C THR A 116 3.98 2.89 -7.54
N MET A 117 2.88 2.83 -8.30
CA MET A 117 2.32 4.01 -9.01
C MET A 117 1.94 5.13 -8.06
N PHE A 118 1.55 4.83 -6.83
CA PHE A 118 1.31 5.80 -5.78
C PHE A 118 2.62 6.24 -5.11
N ALA A 119 3.41 5.31 -4.61
CA ALA A 119 4.52 5.56 -3.69
C ALA A 119 5.69 6.30 -4.36
N VAL A 120 6.10 5.89 -5.57
CA VAL A 120 7.25 6.47 -6.27
C VAL A 120 7.02 7.96 -6.58
N PRO A 121 5.94 8.38 -7.25
CA PRO A 121 5.69 9.80 -7.48
C PRO A 121 5.42 10.59 -6.19
N TYR A 122 4.82 9.98 -5.17
CA TYR A 122 4.57 10.61 -3.88
C TYR A 122 5.86 10.95 -3.13
N LEU A 123 6.82 10.00 -3.10
CA LEU A 123 8.13 10.23 -2.50
C LEU A 123 8.92 11.31 -3.25
N ALA A 124 8.93 11.24 -4.57
CA ALA A 124 9.59 12.22 -5.40
C ALA A 124 8.97 13.62 -5.24
N TRP A 125 7.64 13.72 -5.11
CA TRP A 125 6.97 14.99 -4.80
C TRP A 125 7.45 15.56 -3.46
N GLY A 126 7.62 14.74 -2.43
CA GLY A 126 8.17 15.17 -1.13
C GLY A 126 9.57 15.77 -1.23
N ALA A 127 10.41 15.19 -2.09
CA ALA A 127 11.77 15.68 -2.32
C ALA A 127 11.80 17.03 -3.07
N GLU A 128 10.77 17.35 -3.83
CA GLU A 128 10.63 18.63 -4.58
C GLU A 128 10.06 19.75 -3.73
N LEU A 129 9.48 19.48 -2.55
CA LEU A 129 8.83 20.49 -1.70
C LEU A 129 9.81 21.50 -1.10
N SER A 130 11.09 21.16 -0.96
CA SER A 130 12.14 22.06 -0.49
C SER A 130 13.48 21.72 -1.11
N SER A 131 14.29 22.72 -1.43
CA SER A 131 15.69 22.57 -1.82
C SER A 131 16.64 22.50 -0.61
N ASP A 132 16.19 22.91 0.58
CA ASP A 132 16.94 22.90 1.82
C ASP A 132 16.98 21.49 2.43
N TYR A 133 18.19 21.02 2.79
CA TYR A 133 18.40 19.70 3.37
C TYR A 133 17.66 19.52 4.70
N HIS A 134 17.71 20.51 5.58
CA HIS A 134 17.06 20.44 6.90
C HIS A 134 15.54 20.43 6.78
N GLU A 135 14.98 21.20 5.85
CA GLU A 135 13.54 21.15 5.57
C GLU A 135 13.12 19.80 4.98
N ARG A 136 13.91 19.22 4.07
CA ARG A 136 13.62 17.87 3.53
C ARG A 136 13.60 16.81 4.62
N THR A 137 14.59 16.81 5.49
CA THR A 137 14.67 15.90 6.64
C THR A 137 13.43 16.05 7.52
N ARG A 138 13.03 17.29 7.82
CA ARG A 138 11.83 17.57 8.60
C ARG A 138 10.57 17.04 7.94
N ILE A 139 10.37 17.26 6.64
CA ILE A 139 9.21 16.77 5.87
C ILE A 139 9.13 15.24 5.94
N THR A 140 10.28 14.56 5.69
CA THR A 140 10.35 13.10 5.75
C THR A 140 10.07 12.58 7.15
N SER A 141 10.62 13.19 8.20
CA SER A 141 10.36 12.80 9.59
C SER A 141 8.89 12.91 9.96
N TYR A 142 8.20 14.00 9.59
CA TYR A 142 6.76 14.13 9.84
C TYR A 142 5.96 13.06 9.08
N ARG A 143 6.31 12.77 7.83
CA ARG A 143 5.67 11.71 7.05
C ARG A 143 5.83 10.35 7.73
N GLU A 144 7.05 9.99 8.16
CA GLU A 144 7.32 8.72 8.84
C GLU A 144 6.57 8.62 10.17
N CYS A 145 6.56 9.67 10.99
CA CYS A 145 5.77 9.69 12.22
C CYS A 145 4.29 9.42 11.97
N ILE A 146 3.72 10.06 10.93
CA ILE A 146 2.30 9.86 10.58
C ILE A 146 2.06 8.46 10.01
N SER A 147 2.99 7.90 9.24
CA SER A 147 2.92 6.50 8.78
C SER A 147 2.93 5.53 9.96
N ILE A 148 3.80 5.72 10.95
CA ILE A 148 3.84 4.88 12.16
C ILE A 148 2.52 4.97 12.91
N LEU A 149 1.95 6.17 13.08
CA LEU A 149 0.64 6.34 13.69
C LEU A 149 -0.46 5.60 12.91
N GLY A 150 -0.40 5.58 11.58
CA GLY A 150 -1.31 4.81 10.73
C GLY A 150 -1.20 3.31 10.97
N ILE A 151 0.02 2.77 11.05
CA ILE A 151 0.26 1.35 11.37
C ILE A 151 -0.27 0.99 12.76
N LEU A 152 0.02 1.83 13.77
CA LEU A 152 -0.47 1.61 15.14
C LEU A 152 -2.00 1.68 15.20
N ALA A 153 -2.62 2.61 14.49
CA ALA A 153 -4.08 2.72 14.39
C ALA A 153 -4.68 1.47 13.75
N ALA A 154 -4.08 0.94 12.68
CA ALA A 154 -4.53 -0.31 12.05
C ALA A 154 -4.44 -1.49 13.03
N GLY A 155 -3.33 -1.62 13.76
CA GLY A 155 -3.16 -2.65 14.78
C GLY A 155 -4.19 -2.54 15.91
N ALA A 156 -4.43 -1.32 16.39
CA ALA A 156 -5.42 -1.06 17.44
C ALA A 156 -6.86 -1.38 16.96
N LEU A 157 -7.20 -1.05 15.71
CA LEU A 157 -8.51 -1.37 15.11
C LEU A 157 -8.71 -2.88 15.02
N ILE A 158 -7.70 -3.63 14.56
CA ILE A 158 -7.76 -5.09 14.46
C ILE A 158 -7.89 -5.70 15.86
N ALA A 159 -7.04 -5.29 16.81
CA ALA A 159 -7.12 -5.76 18.20
C ALA A 159 -8.49 -5.43 18.84
N GLY A 160 -9.01 -4.23 18.64
CA GLY A 160 -10.34 -3.83 19.11
C GLY A 160 -11.46 -4.68 18.50
N ALA A 161 -11.39 -4.98 17.21
CA ALA A 161 -12.37 -5.85 16.54
C ALA A 161 -12.35 -7.27 17.11
N THR A 162 -11.16 -7.83 17.41
CA THR A 162 -11.04 -9.14 18.04
C THR A 162 -11.63 -9.15 19.46
N PHE A 163 -11.37 -8.11 20.27
CA PHE A 163 -11.95 -8.00 21.61
C PHE A 163 -13.49 -7.85 21.60
N MET A 164 -14.04 -7.25 20.54
CA MET A 164 -15.49 -7.10 20.35
C MET A 164 -16.18 -8.35 19.73
N GLY A 165 -15.43 -9.43 19.47
CA GLY A 165 -15.97 -10.65 18.86
C GLY A 165 -16.29 -10.54 17.37
N TRP A 166 -15.77 -9.49 16.68
CA TRP A 166 -16.02 -9.28 15.25
C TRP A 166 -15.04 -10.05 14.35
N SER A 167 -14.09 -10.78 14.93
CA SER A 167 -13.03 -11.47 14.20
C SER A 167 -13.26 -12.95 13.91
N GLU A 168 -14.43 -13.47 14.19
CA GLU A 168 -14.79 -14.80 13.68
C GLU A 168 -15.37 -14.64 12.27
N PRO A 169 -14.67 -15.09 11.19
CA PRO A 169 -15.35 -15.38 9.95
C PRO A 169 -16.38 -16.45 10.29
N LYS A 170 -17.68 -16.11 10.14
CA LYS A 170 -18.74 -17.10 10.27
C LYS A 170 -18.34 -18.26 9.38
N SER A 171 -18.05 -19.40 10.00
CA SER A 171 -17.89 -20.68 9.32
C SER A 171 -19.11 -20.88 8.44
N ILE A 172 -18.91 -20.79 7.14
CA ILE A 172 -19.89 -21.25 6.15
C ILE A 172 -19.64 -22.74 5.92
#